data_a94e53ea1776c2ffc67d0157f72c1bc4
#
_entry.id   a94e53ea1776c2ffc67d0157f72c1bc4
#
_cell.length_a   1.000
_cell.length_b   1.000
_cell.length_c   1.000
_cell.angle_alpha   90.00
_cell.angle_beta   90.00
_cell.angle_gamma   90.00
#
_symmetry.space_group_name_H-M   'P 1'
#
loop_
_entity.id
_entity.type
_entity.pdbx_description
1 polymer ?
#
loop_
_entity_poly.entity_id
_entity_poly.type
_entity_poly.pdbx_seq_one_letter_code
_entity_poly.pdbx_strand_id
1 'polypeptide(L)'
;MNTITVASPSVAPGNGRTLIQRHIRAGAVALIVGGIASALVPLGTTGIPTDPAQNVAFATGANSWAWRVGMMLALVYQALLVLGSLALYVHLSRSRAERWAFAGLVVTVCCTMLFVPMMGFAAFVVPAVGALIEAGHTDAVAVMDQTFREPFAAFPFFGGIFVNLGLILNGVAVWRSGTLPKWAGVLWIASGVLGVPAFLDVPQAQQVVPIVGGSALIWIGASLWKQATVRG
;
A
#
# COMPACT_ATOMS: atom_id res chain seq x y z
N MET A 1 55.65 30.11 -16.70
CA MET A 1 54.19 29.99 -16.42
C MET A 1 53.81 28.53 -16.58
N ASN A 2 53.81 27.77 -15.48
CA ASN A 2 53.49 26.32 -15.52
C ASN A 2 51.97 26.15 -15.36
N THR A 3 51.31 25.74 -16.41
CA THR A 3 49.87 25.40 -16.40
C THR A 3 49.69 24.05 -15.72
N ILE A 4 49.19 24.05 -14.49
CA ILE A 4 48.83 22.81 -13.78
C ILE A 4 47.50 22.29 -14.40
N THR A 5 47.63 21.24 -15.21
CA THR A 5 46.47 20.53 -15.74
C THR A 5 45.93 19.64 -14.61
N VAL A 6 44.83 20.09 -13.95
CA VAL A 6 44.10 19.29 -12.99
C VAL A 6 43.35 18.21 -13.76
N ALA A 7 43.84 16.97 -13.68
CA ALA A 7 43.15 15.81 -14.22
C ALA A 7 41.80 15.62 -13.47
N SER A 8 40.70 15.83 -14.16
CA SER A 8 39.36 15.52 -13.63
C SER A 8 39.29 14.02 -13.31
N PRO A 9 38.88 13.61 -12.10
CA PRO A 9 38.69 12.20 -11.78
C PRO A 9 37.66 11.58 -12.73
N SER A 10 38.12 10.64 -13.57
CA SER A 10 37.20 9.85 -14.41
C SER A 10 36.37 8.98 -13.50
N VAL A 11 35.16 9.43 -13.19
CA VAL A 11 34.14 8.58 -12.53
C VAL A 11 33.79 7.45 -13.48
N ALA A 12 34.23 6.25 -13.15
CA ALA A 12 33.97 5.05 -13.94
C ALA A 12 32.44 4.88 -14.13
N PRO A 13 31.90 4.91 -15.37
CA PRO A 13 30.45 4.98 -15.63
C PRO A 13 29.67 3.70 -15.30
N GLY A 14 30.33 2.66 -14.76
CA GLY A 14 29.72 1.36 -14.50
C GLY A 14 28.92 1.25 -13.20
N ASN A 15 29.34 1.88 -12.12
CA ASN A 15 28.79 1.61 -10.78
C ASN A 15 27.38 2.20 -10.55
N GLY A 16 27.04 3.32 -11.15
CA GLY A 16 25.73 3.96 -10.94
C GLY A 16 24.58 3.19 -11.59
N ARG A 17 24.78 2.60 -12.77
CA ARG A 17 23.74 1.83 -13.46
C ARG A 17 23.40 0.54 -12.74
N THR A 18 24.37 -0.16 -12.18
CA THR A 18 24.17 -1.40 -11.44
C THR A 18 23.40 -1.16 -10.13
N LEU A 19 23.64 -0.04 -9.44
CA LEU A 19 22.90 0.35 -8.23
C LEU A 19 21.43 0.62 -8.52
N ILE A 20 21.13 1.43 -9.54
CA ILE A 20 19.74 1.73 -9.94
C ILE A 20 18.99 0.44 -10.30
N GLN A 21 19.60 -0.47 -11.03
CA GLN A 21 18.99 -1.76 -11.39
C GLN A 21 18.71 -2.62 -10.16
N ARG A 22 19.60 -2.65 -9.17
CA ARG A 22 19.37 -3.36 -7.90
C ARG A 22 18.16 -2.79 -7.15
N HIS A 23 18.03 -1.48 -7.08
CA HIS A 23 16.86 -0.84 -6.45
C HIS A 23 15.55 -1.13 -7.19
N ILE A 24 15.56 -1.13 -8.53
CA ILE A 24 14.37 -1.49 -9.33
C ILE A 24 14.02 -2.97 -9.09
N ARG A 25 14.99 -3.88 -9.02
CA ARG A 25 14.73 -5.30 -8.70
C ARG A 25 14.17 -5.48 -7.29
N ALA A 26 14.74 -4.80 -6.29
CA ALA A 26 14.21 -4.84 -4.93
C ALA A 26 12.77 -4.32 -4.86
N GLY A 27 12.46 -3.22 -5.54
CA GLY A 27 11.10 -2.70 -5.63
C GLY A 27 10.15 -3.61 -6.42
N ALA A 28 10.64 -4.30 -7.45
CA ALA A 28 9.85 -5.31 -8.16
C ALA A 28 9.45 -6.48 -7.24
N VAL A 29 10.39 -6.96 -6.42
CA VAL A 29 10.11 -7.96 -5.37
C VAL A 29 9.11 -7.41 -4.36
N ALA A 30 9.29 -6.16 -3.91
CA ALA A 30 8.36 -5.53 -2.98
C ALA A 30 6.93 -5.47 -3.54
N LEU A 31 6.75 -5.16 -4.83
CA LEU A 31 5.44 -5.18 -5.49
C LEU A 31 4.85 -6.60 -5.55
N ILE A 32 5.65 -7.61 -5.88
CA ILE A 32 5.17 -8.99 -5.95
C ILE A 32 4.75 -9.48 -4.56
N VAL A 33 5.62 -9.34 -3.55
CA VAL A 33 5.34 -9.77 -2.18
C VAL A 33 4.19 -8.97 -1.58
N GLY A 34 4.17 -7.64 -1.80
CA GLY A 34 3.08 -6.76 -1.39
C GLY A 34 1.75 -7.15 -2.05
N GLY A 35 1.76 -7.50 -3.33
CA GLY A 35 0.58 -7.98 -4.04
C GLY A 35 0.04 -9.30 -3.49
N ILE A 36 0.91 -10.24 -3.15
CA ILE A 36 0.53 -11.50 -2.48
C ILE A 36 -0.03 -11.20 -1.10
N ALA A 37 0.65 -10.37 -0.30
CA ALA A 37 0.17 -9.98 1.03
C ALA A 37 -1.22 -9.33 0.95
N SER A 38 -1.43 -8.38 0.01
CA SER A 38 -2.72 -7.74 -0.23
C SER A 38 -3.82 -8.76 -0.53
N ALA A 39 -3.57 -9.69 -1.45
CA ALA A 39 -4.56 -10.69 -1.86
C ALA A 39 -4.95 -11.67 -0.73
N LEU A 40 -4.09 -11.84 0.27
CA LEU A 40 -4.32 -12.72 1.43
C LEU A 40 -5.05 -12.00 2.59
N VAL A 41 -5.05 -10.66 2.65
CA VAL A 41 -5.71 -9.88 3.71
C VAL A 41 -7.17 -10.30 3.93
N PRO A 42 -8.02 -10.46 2.90
CA PRO A 42 -9.42 -10.81 3.10
C PRO A 42 -9.68 -12.17 3.75
N LEU A 43 -8.68 -13.06 3.77
CA LEU A 43 -8.82 -14.37 4.42
C LEU A 43 -8.85 -14.26 5.96
N GLY A 44 -8.34 -13.17 6.51
CA GLY A 44 -8.25 -12.98 7.96
C GLY A 44 -8.99 -11.76 8.49
N THR A 45 -9.45 -10.86 7.62
CA THR A 45 -10.07 -9.61 8.06
C THR A 45 -11.47 -9.43 7.50
N THR A 46 -12.34 -8.86 8.32
CA THR A 46 -13.62 -8.28 7.93
C THR A 46 -13.50 -6.76 7.88
N GLY A 47 -14.45 -6.09 7.25
CA GLY A 47 -14.50 -4.63 7.27
C GLY A 47 -14.70 -4.06 8.67
N ILE A 48 -14.21 -2.85 8.89
CA ILE A 48 -14.49 -2.09 10.10
C ILE A 48 -15.94 -1.60 9.99
N PRO A 49 -16.82 -1.94 10.95
CA PRO A 49 -18.21 -1.52 10.88
C PRO A 49 -18.35 0.01 11.00
N THR A 50 -19.29 0.56 10.27
CA THR A 50 -19.66 1.98 10.38
C THR A 50 -20.75 2.20 11.43
N ASP A 51 -21.49 1.13 11.80
CA ASP A 51 -22.52 1.15 12.84
C ASP A 51 -21.91 0.79 14.20
N PRO A 52 -21.92 1.71 15.20
CA PRO A 52 -21.45 1.44 16.55
C PRO A 52 -22.11 0.23 17.24
N ALA A 53 -23.36 -0.10 16.87
CA ALA A 53 -24.05 -1.27 17.41
C ALA A 53 -23.33 -2.59 17.08
N GLN A 54 -22.50 -2.61 16.06
CA GLN A 54 -21.73 -3.78 15.63
C GLN A 54 -20.34 -3.87 16.29
N ASN A 55 -19.90 -2.84 17.04
CA ASN A 55 -18.57 -2.75 17.60
C ASN A 55 -18.23 -3.92 18.56
N VAL A 56 -19.19 -4.39 19.36
CA VAL A 56 -19.01 -5.55 20.23
C VAL A 56 -18.73 -6.82 19.42
N ALA A 57 -19.59 -7.12 18.44
CA ALA A 57 -19.42 -8.29 17.58
C ALA A 57 -18.14 -8.21 16.73
N PHE A 58 -17.79 -7.01 16.26
CA PHE A 58 -16.57 -6.76 15.54
C PHE A 58 -15.32 -6.99 16.39
N ALA A 59 -15.27 -6.44 17.62
CA ALA A 59 -14.14 -6.58 18.52
C ALA A 59 -13.93 -8.03 18.94
N THR A 60 -15.00 -8.77 19.29
CA THR A 60 -14.91 -10.19 19.63
C THR A 60 -14.47 -11.03 18.44
N GLY A 61 -15.00 -10.78 17.23
CA GLY A 61 -14.55 -11.44 16.01
C GLY A 61 -13.08 -11.16 15.67
N ALA A 62 -12.60 -9.95 15.96
CA ALA A 62 -11.21 -9.57 15.76
C ALA A 62 -10.25 -10.20 16.77
N ASN A 63 -10.73 -10.75 17.90
CA ASN A 63 -9.90 -11.52 18.84
C ASN A 63 -9.59 -12.92 18.29
N SER A 64 -9.17 -13.01 17.06
CA SER A 64 -8.82 -14.24 16.37
C SER A 64 -7.40 -14.19 15.83
N TRP A 65 -6.76 -15.35 15.68
CA TRP A 65 -5.46 -15.45 15.02
C TRP A 65 -5.53 -14.99 13.56
N ALA A 66 -6.59 -15.34 12.85
CA ALA A 66 -6.80 -14.96 11.47
C ALA A 66 -6.81 -13.43 11.28
N TRP A 67 -7.51 -12.70 12.15
CA TRP A 67 -7.52 -11.24 12.14
C TRP A 67 -6.12 -10.66 12.36
N ARG A 68 -5.40 -11.14 13.36
CA ARG A 68 -4.04 -10.65 13.69
C ARG A 68 -3.09 -10.85 12.50
N VAL A 69 -3.11 -12.02 11.87
CA VAL A 69 -2.30 -12.29 10.67
C VAL A 69 -2.72 -11.40 9.51
N GLY A 70 -4.03 -11.26 9.26
CA GLY A 70 -4.54 -10.40 8.20
C GLY A 70 -4.12 -8.93 8.36
N MET A 71 -4.19 -8.39 9.58
CA MET A 71 -3.74 -7.02 9.87
C MET A 71 -2.22 -6.86 9.75
N MET A 72 -1.43 -7.86 10.14
CA MET A 72 0.02 -7.84 9.92
C MET A 72 0.35 -7.85 8.41
N LEU A 73 -0.35 -8.66 7.62
CA LEU A 73 -0.21 -8.66 6.16
C LEU A 73 -0.59 -7.31 5.56
N ALA A 74 -1.65 -6.66 6.06
CA ALA A 74 -2.05 -5.32 5.62
C ALA A 74 -0.98 -4.27 5.93
N LEU A 75 -0.36 -4.29 7.11
CA LEU A 75 0.75 -3.38 7.46
C LEU A 75 1.99 -3.62 6.59
N VAL A 76 2.37 -4.88 6.38
CA VAL A 76 3.47 -5.25 5.48
C VAL A 76 3.18 -4.81 4.06
N TYR A 77 1.96 -5.02 3.57
CA TYR A 77 1.53 -4.55 2.26
C TYR A 77 1.71 -3.03 2.10
N GLN A 78 1.32 -2.23 3.09
CA GLN A 78 1.46 -0.78 3.03
C GLN A 78 2.94 -0.34 2.90
N ALA A 79 3.83 -0.95 3.67
CA ALA A 79 5.27 -0.67 3.57
C ALA A 79 5.83 -1.05 2.19
N LEU A 80 5.44 -2.23 1.68
CA LEU A 80 5.90 -2.72 0.38
C LEU A 80 5.29 -1.92 -0.79
N LEU A 81 4.07 -1.39 -0.64
CA LEU A 81 3.44 -0.49 -1.59
C LEU A 81 4.24 0.80 -1.77
N VAL A 82 4.72 1.40 -0.68
CA VAL A 82 5.56 2.61 -0.72
C VAL A 82 6.88 2.32 -1.45
N LEU A 83 7.56 1.22 -1.09
CA LEU A 83 8.82 0.82 -1.75
C LEU A 83 8.62 0.50 -3.23
N GLY A 84 7.53 -0.16 -3.57
CA GLY A 84 7.15 -0.46 -4.95
C GLY A 84 6.83 0.79 -5.77
N SER A 85 6.11 1.75 -5.18
CA SER A 85 5.80 3.04 -5.82
C SER A 85 7.07 3.86 -6.06
N LEU A 86 8.03 3.83 -5.13
CA LEU A 86 9.35 4.45 -5.31
C LEU A 86 10.11 3.82 -6.49
N ALA A 87 10.16 2.51 -6.57
CA ALA A 87 10.82 1.82 -7.67
C ALA A 87 10.13 2.08 -9.02
N LEU A 88 8.81 2.16 -9.04
CA LEU A 88 8.03 2.54 -10.20
C LEU A 88 8.37 3.95 -10.65
N TYR A 89 8.43 4.91 -9.72
CA TYR A 89 8.85 6.27 -10.03
C TYR A 89 10.27 6.31 -10.62
N VAL A 90 11.25 5.65 -9.99
CA VAL A 90 12.63 5.58 -10.51
C VAL A 90 12.68 4.96 -11.90
N HIS A 91 11.88 3.93 -12.17
CA HIS A 91 11.79 3.32 -13.50
C HIS A 91 11.18 4.26 -14.55
N LEU A 92 10.20 5.07 -14.16
CA LEU A 92 9.45 5.96 -15.06
C LEU A 92 9.97 7.40 -15.11
N SER A 93 10.99 7.75 -14.32
CA SER A 93 11.52 9.12 -14.17
C SER A 93 12.05 9.78 -15.46
N ARG A 94 12.19 9.01 -16.56
CA ARG A 94 12.59 9.52 -17.88
C ARG A 94 11.54 9.24 -18.94
N SER A 95 10.30 8.98 -18.56
CA SER A 95 9.19 8.69 -19.44
C SER A 95 8.16 9.81 -19.46
N ARG A 96 7.22 9.75 -20.39
CA ARG A 96 6.06 10.67 -20.42
C ARG A 96 5.15 10.52 -19.20
N ALA A 97 5.31 9.46 -18.42
CA ALA A 97 4.52 9.15 -17.24
C ALA A 97 5.15 9.66 -15.93
N GLU A 98 6.35 10.29 -15.97
CA GLU A 98 7.09 10.72 -14.79
C GLU A 98 6.26 11.51 -13.79
N ARG A 99 5.55 12.55 -14.25
CA ARG A 99 4.72 13.40 -13.39
C ARG A 99 3.62 12.62 -12.66
N TRP A 100 3.04 11.62 -13.33
CA TRP A 100 2.00 10.76 -12.74
C TRP A 100 2.58 9.78 -11.72
N ALA A 101 3.75 9.22 -12.03
CA ALA A 101 4.47 8.34 -11.11
C ALA A 101 4.95 9.10 -9.87
N PHE A 102 5.44 10.34 -10.03
CA PHE A 102 5.82 11.20 -8.90
C PHE A 102 4.62 11.56 -8.03
N ALA A 103 3.53 12.05 -8.64
CA ALA A 103 2.30 12.38 -7.92
C ALA A 103 1.73 11.15 -7.19
N GLY A 104 1.71 9.99 -7.86
CA GLY A 104 1.29 8.72 -7.27
C GLY A 104 2.15 8.32 -6.08
N LEU A 105 3.48 8.44 -6.17
CA LEU A 105 4.41 8.18 -5.06
C LEU A 105 4.11 9.11 -3.87
N VAL A 106 4.06 10.43 -4.11
CA VAL A 106 3.85 11.43 -3.03
C VAL A 106 2.52 11.17 -2.32
N VAL A 107 1.44 11.01 -3.07
CA VAL A 107 0.11 10.73 -2.49
C VAL A 107 0.11 9.40 -1.75
N THR A 108 0.71 8.34 -2.32
CA THR A 108 0.81 7.03 -1.64
C THR A 108 1.56 7.16 -0.32
N VAL A 109 2.71 7.82 -0.28
CA VAL A 109 3.51 7.99 0.95
C VAL A 109 2.73 8.79 2.00
N CYS A 110 2.22 9.98 1.64
CA CYS A 110 1.51 10.84 2.58
C CYS A 110 0.26 10.15 3.14
N CYS A 111 -0.54 9.54 2.28
CA CYS A 111 -1.78 8.91 2.70
C CYS A 111 -1.55 7.60 3.48
N THR A 112 -0.52 6.83 3.12
CA THR A 112 -0.12 5.65 3.90
C THR A 112 0.33 6.06 5.31
N MET A 113 1.11 7.13 5.45
CA MET A 113 1.53 7.62 6.77
C MET A 113 0.36 8.07 7.65
N LEU A 114 -0.69 8.64 7.05
CA LEU A 114 -1.93 8.98 7.78
C LEU A 114 -2.75 7.73 8.12
N PHE A 115 -2.73 6.70 7.27
CA PHE A 115 -3.56 5.51 7.42
C PHE A 115 -2.97 4.44 8.38
N VAL A 116 -1.64 4.33 8.46
CA VAL A 116 -0.95 3.33 9.30
C VAL A 116 -1.36 3.38 10.78
N PRO A 117 -1.58 4.53 11.44
CA PRO A 117 -2.08 4.56 12.81
C PRO A 117 -3.42 3.86 12.99
N MET A 118 -4.36 4.01 12.04
CA MET A 118 -5.64 3.29 12.05
C MET A 118 -5.45 1.79 11.89
N MET A 119 -4.55 1.37 11.01
CA MET A 119 -4.18 -0.05 10.87
C MET A 119 -3.57 -0.60 12.15
N GLY A 120 -2.70 0.18 12.81
CA GLY A 120 -2.12 -0.18 14.12
C GLY A 120 -3.19 -0.34 15.19
N PHE A 121 -4.14 0.59 15.27
CA PHE A 121 -5.29 0.48 16.18
C PHE A 121 -6.08 -0.81 15.91
N ALA A 122 -6.44 -1.07 14.65
CA ALA A 122 -7.18 -2.26 14.26
C ALA A 122 -6.40 -3.57 14.52
N ALA A 123 -5.07 -3.54 14.40
CA ALA A 123 -4.22 -4.69 14.59
C ALA A 123 -4.02 -5.07 16.07
N PHE A 124 -3.95 -4.07 16.96
CA PHE A 124 -3.53 -4.31 18.35
C PHE A 124 -4.61 -3.97 19.37
N VAL A 125 -5.32 -2.86 19.21
CA VAL A 125 -6.31 -2.40 20.20
C VAL A 125 -7.61 -3.15 20.04
N VAL A 126 -8.13 -3.30 18.83
CA VAL A 126 -9.42 -3.98 18.60
C VAL A 126 -9.42 -5.43 19.14
N PRO A 127 -8.41 -6.28 18.87
CA PRO A 127 -8.34 -7.60 19.48
C PRO A 127 -8.22 -7.61 21.00
N ALA A 128 -7.53 -6.61 21.57
CA ALA A 128 -7.41 -6.49 23.03
C ALA A 128 -8.76 -6.14 23.69
N VAL A 129 -9.53 -5.23 23.05
CA VAL A 129 -10.90 -4.92 23.48
C VAL A 129 -11.78 -6.17 23.37
N GLY A 130 -11.68 -6.93 22.28
CA GLY A 130 -12.41 -8.18 22.11
C GLY A 130 -12.12 -9.20 23.23
N ALA A 131 -10.86 -9.35 23.61
CA ALA A 131 -10.46 -10.23 24.72
C ALA A 131 -11.03 -9.77 26.06
N LEU A 132 -11.11 -8.46 26.34
CA LEU A 132 -11.73 -7.92 27.54
C LEU A 132 -13.24 -8.16 27.55
N ILE A 133 -13.92 -8.00 26.43
CA ILE A 133 -15.36 -8.27 26.30
C ILE A 133 -15.64 -9.76 26.59
N GLU A 134 -14.85 -10.68 26.03
CA GLU A 134 -14.95 -12.13 26.31
C GLU A 134 -14.68 -12.49 27.79
N ALA A 135 -13.84 -11.69 28.46
CA ALA A 135 -13.61 -11.82 29.90
C ALA A 135 -14.73 -11.22 30.77
N GLY A 136 -15.79 -10.68 30.20
CA GLY A 136 -16.96 -10.09 30.88
C GLY A 136 -16.92 -8.56 31.06
N HIS A 137 -15.87 -7.88 30.56
CA HIS A 137 -15.74 -6.42 30.63
C HIS A 137 -16.37 -5.76 29.40
N THR A 138 -17.70 -5.76 29.32
CA THR A 138 -18.44 -5.22 28.15
C THR A 138 -18.28 -3.72 27.98
N ASP A 139 -17.94 -2.98 29.03
CA ASP A 139 -17.61 -1.56 29.03
C ASP A 139 -16.33 -1.22 28.24
N ALA A 140 -15.46 -2.21 28.01
CA ALA A 140 -14.25 -2.01 27.20
C ALA A 140 -14.53 -1.51 25.78
N VAL A 141 -15.73 -1.78 25.22
CA VAL A 141 -16.14 -1.25 23.91
C VAL A 141 -16.14 0.28 23.88
N ALA A 142 -16.34 0.95 25.00
CA ALA A 142 -16.32 2.40 25.09
C ALA A 142 -14.99 3.02 24.64
N VAL A 143 -13.88 2.28 24.76
CA VAL A 143 -12.56 2.71 24.23
C VAL A 143 -12.61 2.89 22.71
N MET A 144 -13.26 1.98 22.00
CA MET A 144 -13.42 2.08 20.55
C MET A 144 -14.35 3.23 20.18
N ASP A 145 -15.51 3.31 20.87
CA ASP A 145 -16.51 4.36 20.61
C ASP A 145 -15.94 5.75 20.86
N GLN A 146 -15.17 5.92 21.93
CA GLN A 146 -14.51 7.19 22.23
C GLN A 146 -13.44 7.51 21.18
N THR A 147 -12.61 6.53 20.80
CA THR A 147 -11.55 6.73 19.80
C THR A 147 -12.13 7.17 18.46
N PHE A 148 -13.23 6.54 18.01
CA PHE A 148 -13.86 6.91 16.72
C PHE A 148 -14.63 8.23 16.76
N ARG A 149 -15.02 8.71 17.96
CA ARG A 149 -15.67 10.03 18.13
C ARG A 149 -14.68 11.20 18.18
N GLU A 150 -13.41 10.92 18.43
CA GLU A 150 -12.39 11.96 18.45
C GLU A 150 -12.25 12.62 17.08
N PRO A 151 -12.27 13.96 16.98
CA PRO A 151 -12.15 14.67 15.69
C PRO A 151 -10.90 14.30 14.91
N PHE A 152 -9.80 14.01 15.61
CA PHE A 152 -8.54 13.61 14.97
C PHE A 152 -8.56 12.18 14.38
N ALA A 153 -9.50 11.32 14.79
CA ALA A 153 -9.68 10.00 14.17
C ALA A 153 -10.11 10.08 12.70
N ALA A 154 -10.68 11.20 12.27
CA ALA A 154 -11.01 11.44 10.88
C ALA A 154 -9.77 11.47 9.96
N PHE A 155 -8.62 11.95 10.43
CA PHE A 155 -7.41 12.02 9.61
C PHE A 155 -6.91 10.66 9.12
N PRO A 156 -6.73 9.63 9.98
CA PRO A 156 -6.40 8.29 9.52
C PRO A 156 -7.44 7.70 8.56
N PHE A 157 -8.72 7.97 8.80
CA PHE A 157 -9.80 7.51 7.93
C PHE A 157 -9.70 8.14 6.53
N PHE A 158 -9.51 9.46 6.46
CA PHE A 158 -9.25 10.13 5.18
C PHE A 158 -7.98 9.63 4.52
N GLY A 159 -6.92 9.32 5.29
CA GLY A 159 -5.71 8.68 4.78
C GLY A 159 -6.02 7.39 4.02
N GLY A 160 -6.89 6.54 4.58
CA GLY A 160 -7.36 5.31 3.95
C GLY A 160 -8.16 5.53 2.67
N ILE A 161 -9.00 6.55 2.61
CA ILE A 161 -9.72 6.92 1.38
C ILE A 161 -8.75 7.46 0.34
N PHE A 162 -7.90 8.40 0.72
CA PHE A 162 -6.99 9.06 -0.23
C PHE A 162 -5.81 8.18 -0.69
N VAL A 163 -5.45 7.10 0.03
CA VAL A 163 -4.46 6.15 -0.49
C VAL A 163 -4.93 5.55 -1.82
N ASN A 164 -6.24 5.41 -2.02
CA ASN A 164 -6.82 4.93 -3.28
C ASN A 164 -6.52 5.90 -4.44
N LEU A 165 -6.46 7.20 -4.19
CA LEU A 165 -6.01 8.18 -5.19
C LEU A 165 -4.55 7.91 -5.60
N GLY A 166 -3.69 7.57 -4.65
CA GLY A 166 -2.31 7.14 -4.94
C GLY A 166 -2.25 5.91 -5.84
N LEU A 167 -3.12 4.91 -5.59
CA LEU A 167 -3.23 3.72 -6.46
C LEU A 167 -3.68 4.09 -7.87
N ILE A 168 -4.68 4.97 -8.00
CA ILE A 168 -5.17 5.46 -9.30
C ILE A 168 -4.05 6.18 -10.06
N LEU A 169 -3.33 7.11 -9.42
CA LEU A 169 -2.25 7.87 -10.05
C LEU A 169 -1.10 6.97 -10.50
N ASN A 170 -0.70 6.00 -9.69
CA ASN A 170 0.30 5.00 -10.05
C ASN A 170 -0.18 4.12 -11.21
N GLY A 171 -1.46 3.71 -11.20
CA GLY A 171 -2.08 2.96 -12.29
C GLY A 171 -2.09 3.75 -13.60
N VAL A 172 -2.42 5.04 -13.56
CA VAL A 172 -2.33 5.96 -14.71
C VAL A 172 -0.89 6.07 -15.21
N ALA A 173 0.09 6.15 -14.31
CA ALA A 173 1.51 6.17 -14.67
C ALA A 173 1.90 4.90 -15.44
N VAL A 174 1.51 3.72 -14.95
CA VAL A 174 1.73 2.43 -15.63
C VAL A 174 1.05 2.41 -16.99
N TRP A 175 -0.22 2.80 -17.07
CA TRP A 175 -0.98 2.81 -18.31
C TRP A 175 -0.37 3.72 -19.38
N ARG A 176 0.10 4.91 -18.97
CA ARG A 176 0.71 5.91 -19.86
C ARG A 176 2.18 5.67 -20.17
N SER A 177 2.85 4.79 -19.46
CA SER A 177 4.30 4.55 -19.57
C SER A 177 4.73 4.01 -20.94
N GLY A 178 3.87 3.20 -21.58
CA GLY A 178 4.19 2.47 -22.80
C GLY A 178 5.24 1.35 -22.62
N THR A 179 5.87 1.25 -21.46
CA THR A 179 6.92 0.25 -21.15
C THR A 179 6.40 -0.89 -20.29
N LEU A 180 5.33 -0.67 -19.54
CA LEU A 180 4.70 -1.64 -18.66
C LEU A 180 3.35 -2.12 -19.23
N PRO A 181 2.82 -3.28 -18.79
CA PRO A 181 1.55 -3.80 -19.29
C PRO A 181 0.40 -2.84 -18.97
N LYS A 182 -0.25 -2.32 -19.99
CA LYS A 182 -1.35 -1.34 -19.85
C LYS A 182 -2.48 -1.87 -18.98
N TRP A 183 -2.84 -3.14 -19.14
CA TRP A 183 -3.92 -3.78 -18.38
C TRP A 183 -3.62 -3.91 -16.88
N ALA A 184 -2.35 -4.08 -16.49
CA ALA A 184 -1.97 -4.03 -15.09
C ALA A 184 -2.22 -2.63 -14.49
N GLY A 185 -1.96 -1.57 -15.26
CA GLY A 185 -2.31 -0.20 -14.87
C GLY A 185 -3.82 -0.01 -14.72
N VAL A 186 -4.62 -0.55 -15.66
CA VAL A 186 -6.09 -0.50 -15.60
C VAL A 186 -6.63 -1.24 -14.36
N LEU A 187 -6.11 -2.44 -14.05
CA LEU A 187 -6.47 -3.18 -12.84
C LEU A 187 -6.13 -2.40 -11.57
N TRP A 188 -5.00 -1.71 -11.57
CA TRP A 188 -4.60 -0.89 -10.42
C TRP A 188 -5.51 0.33 -10.25
N ILE A 189 -5.89 1.00 -11.34
CA ILE A 189 -6.91 2.08 -11.33
C ILE A 189 -8.24 1.52 -10.80
N ALA A 190 -8.68 0.37 -11.31
CA ALA A 190 -9.93 -0.26 -10.90
C ALA A 190 -9.93 -0.58 -9.39
N SER A 191 -8.82 -1.11 -8.85
CA SER A 191 -8.70 -1.35 -7.41
C SER A 191 -8.79 -0.07 -6.59
N GLY A 192 -8.18 1.03 -7.05
CA GLY A 192 -8.28 2.32 -6.38
C GLY A 192 -9.70 2.89 -6.41
N VAL A 193 -10.40 2.79 -7.54
CA VAL A 193 -11.81 3.24 -7.67
C VAL A 193 -12.73 2.41 -6.78
N LEU A 194 -12.59 1.08 -6.81
CA LEU A 194 -13.38 0.17 -5.97
C LEU A 194 -13.01 0.25 -4.48
N GLY A 195 -11.83 0.76 -4.16
CA GLY A 195 -11.38 0.97 -2.79
C GLY A 195 -12.21 2.03 -2.05
N VAL A 196 -12.76 3.02 -2.75
CA VAL A 196 -13.61 4.04 -2.13
C VAL A 196 -14.89 3.43 -1.54
N PRO A 197 -15.74 2.68 -2.28
CA PRO A 197 -16.91 2.01 -1.69
C PRO A 197 -16.53 0.94 -0.66
N ALA A 198 -15.34 0.34 -0.73
CA ALA A 198 -14.87 -0.57 0.31
C ALA A 198 -14.73 0.13 1.67
N PHE A 199 -14.34 1.41 1.69
CA PHE A 199 -14.33 2.24 2.91
C PHE A 199 -15.72 2.70 3.34
N LEU A 200 -16.73 2.64 2.47
CA LEU A 200 -18.13 2.97 2.75
C LEU A 200 -18.96 1.73 3.14
N ASP A 201 -18.28 0.70 3.65
CA ASP A 201 -18.87 -0.53 4.17
C ASP A 201 -19.67 -1.37 3.15
N VAL A 202 -19.12 -1.47 1.93
CA VAL A 202 -19.63 -2.42 0.93
C VAL A 202 -18.81 -3.73 1.04
N PRO A 203 -19.37 -4.80 1.65
CA PRO A 203 -18.61 -6.01 2.00
C PRO A 203 -17.96 -6.69 0.79
N GLN A 204 -18.64 -6.69 -0.36
CA GLN A 204 -18.11 -7.29 -1.59
C GLN A 204 -16.87 -6.53 -2.10
N ALA A 205 -16.89 -5.19 -1.99
CA ALA A 205 -15.74 -4.37 -2.38
C ALA A 205 -14.55 -4.63 -1.46
N GLN A 206 -14.76 -4.78 -0.17
CA GLN A 206 -13.69 -5.07 0.80
C GLN A 206 -12.96 -6.39 0.51
N GLN A 207 -13.65 -7.38 -0.02
CA GLN A 207 -13.05 -8.67 -0.39
C GLN A 207 -12.38 -8.64 -1.76
N VAL A 208 -12.98 -7.97 -2.74
CA VAL A 208 -12.52 -7.98 -4.15
C VAL A 208 -11.34 -7.03 -4.37
N VAL A 209 -11.35 -5.86 -3.75
CA VAL A 209 -10.34 -4.81 -3.97
C VAL A 209 -8.90 -5.28 -3.69
N PRO A 210 -8.61 -5.95 -2.56
CA PRO A 210 -7.26 -6.43 -2.27
C PRO A 210 -6.78 -7.49 -3.27
N ILE A 211 -7.68 -8.32 -3.79
CA ILE A 211 -7.36 -9.36 -4.79
C ILE A 211 -7.03 -8.71 -6.14
N VAL A 212 -7.87 -7.77 -6.60
CA VAL A 212 -7.67 -7.05 -7.87
C VAL A 212 -6.39 -6.21 -7.81
N GLY A 213 -6.22 -5.45 -6.74
CA GLY A 213 -5.02 -4.64 -6.52
C GLY A 213 -3.76 -5.49 -6.39
N GLY A 214 -3.82 -6.56 -5.62
CA GLY A 214 -2.73 -7.51 -5.45
C GLY A 214 -2.29 -8.13 -6.77
N SER A 215 -3.25 -8.56 -7.60
CA SER A 215 -2.97 -9.10 -8.94
C SER A 215 -2.27 -8.07 -9.85
N ALA A 216 -2.71 -6.81 -9.82
CA ALA A 216 -2.07 -5.74 -10.55
C ALA A 216 -0.62 -5.53 -10.12
N LEU A 217 -0.37 -5.50 -8.81
CA LEU A 217 0.98 -5.33 -8.23
C LEU A 217 1.92 -6.48 -8.62
N ILE A 218 1.45 -7.73 -8.55
CA ILE A 218 2.22 -8.90 -8.97
C ILE A 218 2.59 -8.78 -10.44
N TRP A 219 1.65 -8.40 -11.30
CA TRP A 219 1.91 -8.27 -12.74
C TRP A 219 2.91 -7.15 -13.04
N ILE A 220 2.77 -5.98 -12.42
CA ILE A 220 3.70 -4.86 -12.57
C ILE A 220 5.09 -5.26 -12.07
N GLY A 221 5.18 -5.85 -10.87
CA GLY A 221 6.42 -6.30 -10.28
C GLY A 221 7.15 -7.33 -11.15
N ALA A 222 6.44 -8.34 -11.67
CA ALA A 222 7.01 -9.33 -12.59
C ALA A 222 7.51 -8.69 -13.89
N SER A 223 6.81 -7.68 -14.40
CA SER A 223 7.22 -6.95 -15.60
C SER A 223 8.45 -6.09 -15.38
N LEU A 224 8.53 -5.39 -14.24
CA LEU A 224 9.72 -4.63 -13.83
C LEU A 224 10.94 -5.55 -13.64
N TRP A 225 10.74 -6.69 -13.00
CA TRP A 225 11.80 -7.68 -12.80
C TRP A 225 12.38 -8.15 -14.13
N LYS A 226 11.53 -8.56 -15.08
CA LYS A 226 11.98 -8.98 -16.42
C LYS A 226 12.78 -7.88 -17.14
N GLN A 227 12.32 -6.64 -17.09
CA GLN A 227 13.02 -5.52 -17.76
C GLN A 227 14.36 -5.19 -17.09
N ALA A 228 14.46 -5.31 -15.77
CA ALA A 228 15.71 -5.09 -15.03
C ALA A 228 16.73 -6.23 -15.23
N THR A 229 16.30 -7.43 -15.65
CA THR A 229 17.21 -8.54 -15.96
C THR A 229 17.72 -8.50 -17.39
N VAL A 230 16.94 -8.04 -18.35
CA VAL A 230 17.32 -7.98 -19.78
C VAL A 230 18.29 -6.82 -20.07
N ARG A 231 18.28 -5.77 -19.26
CA ARG A 231 19.14 -4.58 -19.44
C ARG A 231 20.43 -4.61 -18.63
N GLY A 232 20.69 -5.65 -17.88
CA GLY A 232 21.92 -5.87 -17.10
C GLY A 232 22.79 -6.95 -17.69
#